data_87afa3daac6db5d3ba502c9cb15959bf
#
_entry.id   87afa3daac6db5d3ba502c9cb15959bf
#
_cell.length_a   1.000
_cell.length_b   1.000
_cell.length_c   1.000
_cell.angle_alpha   90.00
_cell.angle_beta   90.00
_cell.angle_gamma   90.00
#
_symmetry.space_group_name_H-M   'P 1'
#
loop_
_entity.id
_entity.type
_entity.pdbx_description
1 polymer ?
#
loop_
_entity_poly.entity_id
_entity_poly.type
_entity_poly.pdbx_seq_one_letter_code
_entity_poly.pdbx_strand_id
1 'polypeptide(L)'
;MDRLVWHYTELFRAYMIVRDGQIRASEVGVGPGEQAVVWFTTASLPDPTMSRQRAARVQVEDTFGPHSLETVRIAVRRQITIPFHSHVMDEGARDALVRVGRKRRANPRDWYCHVGAVPASAFAALEHDDKLRWQAVTFAQLEATIPVPARGLTVQVDVATGRGVFAPHRGNTG
;
A
#
# COMPACT_ATOMS: atom_id res chain seq x y z
N MET A 1 24.13 -6.33 7.90
CA MET A 1 22.95 -5.44 8.06
C MET A 1 21.83 -6.02 7.21
N ASP A 2 20.71 -6.29 7.82
CA ASP A 2 19.51 -6.76 7.10
C ASP A 2 19.02 -5.64 6.18
N ARG A 3 18.96 -5.94 4.89
CA ARG A 3 18.46 -4.98 3.89
C ARG A 3 16.95 -4.85 4.04
N LEU A 4 16.46 -3.62 4.07
CA LEU A 4 15.03 -3.32 4.10
C LEU A 4 14.50 -3.14 2.68
N VAL A 5 13.22 -3.46 2.50
CA VAL A 5 12.41 -3.12 1.34
C VAL A 5 11.15 -2.39 1.82
N TRP A 6 10.61 -1.50 0.99
CA TRP A 6 9.59 -0.54 1.38
C TRP A 6 8.29 -0.74 0.61
N HIS A 7 7.18 -0.80 1.34
CA HIS A 7 5.83 -0.65 0.81
C HIS A 7 5.40 0.81 0.98
N TYR A 8 5.17 1.50 -0.13
CA TYR A 8 4.70 2.88 -0.13
C TYR A 8 3.18 2.92 -0.19
N THR A 9 2.57 3.74 0.65
CA THR A 9 1.12 3.89 0.73
C THR A 9 0.73 5.31 1.13
N GLU A 10 -0.55 5.63 1.12
CA GLU A 10 -1.09 6.89 1.61
C GLU A 10 -1.37 6.78 3.11
N LEU A 11 -1.30 7.90 3.83
CA LEU A 11 -1.43 7.96 5.28
C LEU A 11 -2.70 7.26 5.78
N PHE A 12 -3.86 7.53 5.17
CA PHE A 12 -5.10 6.87 5.57
C PHE A 12 -5.08 5.35 5.37
N ARG A 13 -4.41 4.86 4.32
CA ARG A 13 -4.23 3.42 4.07
C ARG A 13 -3.25 2.80 5.06
N ALA A 14 -2.18 3.52 5.41
CA ALA A 14 -1.26 3.09 6.45
C ALA A 14 -1.99 2.90 7.79
N TYR A 15 -2.89 3.84 8.14
CA TYR A 15 -3.75 3.69 9.30
C TYR A 15 -4.63 2.43 9.23
N MET A 16 -5.26 2.16 8.08
CA MET A 16 -6.07 0.94 7.89
C MET A 16 -5.23 -0.33 8.02
N ILE A 17 -4.02 -0.35 7.43
CA ILE A 17 -3.07 -1.45 7.53
C ILE A 17 -2.72 -1.74 8.99
N VAL A 18 -2.45 -0.70 9.75
CA VAL A 18 -2.11 -0.81 11.18
C VAL A 18 -3.30 -1.35 11.97
N ARG A 19 -4.48 -0.80 11.75
CA ARG A 19 -5.72 -1.23 12.42
C ARG A 19 -6.07 -2.70 12.09
N ASP A 20 -5.87 -3.10 10.83
CA ASP A 20 -6.14 -4.47 10.37
C ASP A 20 -5.00 -5.44 10.79
N GLY A 21 -3.88 -4.91 11.28
CA GLY A 21 -2.72 -5.68 11.70
C GLY A 21 -1.95 -6.33 10.56
N GLN A 22 -2.20 -5.91 9.29
CA GLN A 22 -1.52 -6.49 8.12
C GLN A 22 -1.63 -5.62 6.87
N ILE A 23 -0.66 -5.76 5.96
CA ILE A 23 -0.80 -5.34 4.57
C ILE A 23 -1.47 -6.48 3.82
N ARG A 24 -2.64 -6.24 3.24
CA ARG A 24 -3.34 -7.23 2.40
C ARG A 24 -2.69 -7.34 1.04
N ALA A 25 -2.57 -8.56 0.53
CA ALA A 25 -2.16 -8.78 -0.85
C ALA A 25 -3.22 -8.25 -1.82
N SER A 26 -2.75 -7.68 -2.94
CA SER A 26 -3.67 -7.19 -4.00
C SER A 26 -4.13 -8.37 -4.85
N GLU A 27 -5.44 -8.55 -4.93
CA GLU A 27 -6.07 -9.51 -5.84
C GLU A 27 -6.39 -8.90 -7.20
N VAL A 28 -6.23 -7.57 -7.33
CA VAL A 28 -6.51 -6.85 -8.58
C VAL A 28 -5.43 -7.14 -9.61
N GLY A 29 -5.84 -7.66 -10.76
CA GLY A 29 -4.94 -8.00 -11.87
C GLY A 29 -4.20 -9.32 -11.69
N VAL A 30 -4.60 -10.14 -10.73
CA VAL A 30 -4.07 -11.51 -10.55
C VAL A 30 -4.68 -12.41 -11.61
N GLY A 31 -3.83 -13.03 -12.44
CA GLY A 31 -4.23 -13.96 -13.49
C GLY A 31 -4.52 -15.37 -12.97
N PRO A 32 -5.07 -16.25 -13.81
CA PRO A 32 -5.26 -17.63 -13.45
C PRO A 32 -3.93 -18.31 -13.07
N GLY A 33 -3.88 -18.93 -11.88
CA GLY A 33 -2.68 -19.59 -11.38
C GLY A 33 -1.65 -18.66 -10.72
N GLU A 34 -1.87 -17.36 -10.73
CA GLU A 34 -1.05 -16.39 -10.00
C GLU A 34 -1.50 -16.28 -8.54
N GLN A 35 -0.56 -15.92 -7.68
CA GLN A 35 -0.84 -15.65 -6.28
C GLN A 35 -0.85 -14.14 -6.02
N ALA A 36 -1.84 -13.69 -5.25
CA ALA A 36 -1.90 -12.31 -4.79
C ALA A 36 -0.66 -11.94 -3.95
N VAL A 37 -0.10 -10.76 -4.19
CA VAL A 37 1.13 -10.31 -3.55
C VAL A 37 1.02 -8.91 -2.97
N VAL A 38 1.86 -8.64 -1.98
CA VAL A 38 2.19 -7.29 -1.52
C VAL A 38 3.48 -6.85 -2.23
N TRP A 39 3.44 -5.67 -2.84
CA TRP A 39 4.58 -5.10 -3.55
C TRP A 39 5.47 -4.26 -2.66
N PHE A 40 6.78 -4.39 -2.87
CA PHE A 40 7.83 -3.64 -2.18
C PHE A 40 8.89 -3.14 -3.17
N THR A 41 9.68 -2.17 -2.74
CA THR A 41 10.82 -1.68 -3.53
C THR A 41 12.02 -1.37 -2.65
N THR A 42 13.21 -1.45 -3.21
CA THR A 42 14.45 -0.92 -2.59
C THR A 42 14.66 0.57 -2.86
N ALA A 43 13.86 1.16 -3.76
CA ALA A 43 13.96 2.58 -4.08
C ALA A 43 13.66 3.45 -2.85
N SER A 44 14.41 4.53 -2.68
CA SER A 44 14.24 5.50 -1.58
C SER A 44 13.04 6.43 -1.76
N LEU A 45 12.49 6.51 -2.97
CA LEU A 45 11.32 7.32 -3.32
C LEU A 45 10.16 6.41 -3.74
N PRO A 46 8.92 6.89 -3.62
CA PRO A 46 7.74 6.16 -4.09
C PRO A 46 7.91 5.75 -5.54
N ASP A 47 7.61 4.48 -5.83
CA ASP A 47 7.69 3.97 -7.19
C ASP A 47 6.65 4.68 -8.08
N PRO A 48 7.07 5.22 -9.24
CA PRO A 48 6.16 5.95 -10.14
C PRO A 48 5.03 5.08 -10.74
N THR A 49 5.14 3.75 -10.61
CA THR A 49 4.09 2.83 -11.05
C THR A 49 2.95 2.71 -10.05
N MET A 50 3.11 3.20 -8.82
CA MET A 50 2.03 3.24 -7.84
C MET A 50 0.81 3.94 -8.44
N SER A 51 -0.21 3.15 -8.75
CA SER A 51 -1.43 3.64 -9.38
C SER A 51 -2.25 4.43 -8.36
N ARG A 52 -2.27 5.74 -8.52
CA ARG A 52 -3.16 6.63 -7.78
C ARG A 52 -4.32 7.01 -8.69
N GLN A 53 -5.45 6.37 -8.52
CA GLN A 53 -6.65 6.74 -9.25
C GLN A 53 -7.11 8.12 -8.79
N ARG A 54 -7.10 9.11 -9.69
CA ARG A 54 -7.40 10.52 -9.39
C ARG A 54 -8.78 10.71 -8.74
N ALA A 55 -9.79 9.97 -9.18
CA ALA A 55 -11.14 10.05 -8.61
C ALA A 55 -11.20 9.55 -7.15
N ALA A 56 -10.48 8.46 -6.83
CA ALA A 56 -10.40 7.96 -5.47
C ALA A 56 -9.66 8.92 -4.53
N ARG A 57 -8.68 9.68 -5.04
CA ARG A 57 -7.95 10.68 -4.25
C ARG A 57 -8.86 11.82 -3.80
N VAL A 58 -9.67 12.37 -4.70
CA VAL A 58 -10.62 13.45 -4.35
C VAL A 58 -11.56 13.00 -3.25
N GLN A 59 -12.14 11.82 -3.37
CA GLN A 59 -13.05 11.29 -2.35
C GLN A 59 -12.36 11.07 -0.99
N VAL A 60 -11.09 10.65 -0.99
CA VAL A 60 -10.32 10.47 0.24
C VAL A 60 -10.02 11.81 0.89
N GLU A 61 -9.61 12.83 0.12
CA GLU A 61 -9.37 14.19 0.64
C GLU A 61 -10.62 14.80 1.25
N ASP A 62 -11.78 14.66 0.58
CA ASP A 62 -13.07 15.15 1.07
C ASP A 62 -13.51 14.47 2.38
N THR A 63 -13.16 13.18 2.53
CA THR A 63 -13.59 12.38 3.69
C THR A 63 -12.65 12.48 4.89
N PHE A 64 -11.34 12.48 4.63
CA PHE A 64 -10.30 12.34 5.65
C PHE A 64 -9.38 13.57 5.77
N GLY A 65 -9.63 14.60 4.96
CA GLY A 65 -8.84 15.82 4.93
C GLY A 65 -7.58 15.73 4.05
N PRO A 66 -6.95 16.89 3.77
CA PRO A 66 -5.86 17.00 2.79
C PRO A 66 -4.59 16.21 3.16
N HIS A 67 -4.33 16.00 4.44
CA HIS A 67 -3.16 15.24 4.90
C HIS A 67 -3.30 13.73 4.70
N SER A 68 -4.49 13.23 4.45
CA SER A 68 -4.76 11.79 4.28
C SER A 68 -4.00 11.16 3.12
N LEU A 69 -3.59 11.96 2.15
CA LEU A 69 -2.83 11.53 0.95
C LEU A 69 -1.31 11.68 1.09
N GLU A 70 -0.82 12.15 2.23
CA GLU A 70 0.62 12.17 2.50
C GLU A 70 1.18 10.75 2.41
N THR A 71 2.44 10.65 2.00
CA THR A 71 3.04 9.35 1.76
C THR A 71 3.61 8.76 3.03
N VAL A 72 3.30 7.51 3.26
CA VAL A 72 3.88 6.68 4.32
C VAL A 72 4.59 5.51 3.65
N ARG A 73 5.68 5.05 4.25
CA ARG A 73 6.33 3.82 3.84
C ARG A 73 6.49 2.87 5.03
N ILE A 74 6.28 1.59 4.75
CA ILE A 74 6.38 0.50 5.72
C ILE A 74 7.53 -0.39 5.27
N ALA A 75 8.53 -0.56 6.14
CA ALA A 75 9.64 -1.45 5.86
C ALA A 75 9.38 -2.86 6.35
N VAL A 76 9.87 -3.82 5.57
CA VAL A 76 10.05 -5.19 6.02
C VAL A 76 11.48 -5.64 5.72
N ARG A 77 11.93 -6.71 6.39
CA ARG A 77 13.22 -7.31 6.06
C ARG A 77 13.12 -7.98 4.70
N ARG A 78 14.09 -7.74 3.82
CA ARG A 78 14.12 -8.28 2.46
C ARG A 78 14.02 -9.81 2.41
N GLN A 79 14.48 -10.50 3.44
CA GLN A 79 14.48 -11.96 3.51
C GLN A 79 13.08 -12.60 3.48
N ILE A 80 12.02 -11.86 3.82
CA ILE A 80 10.64 -12.34 3.72
C ILE A 80 10.01 -12.07 2.35
N THR A 81 10.75 -11.46 1.42
CA THR A 81 10.27 -11.09 0.09
C THR A 81 11.06 -11.84 -0.98
N ILE A 82 10.48 -11.93 -2.16
CA ILE A 82 11.15 -12.47 -3.35
C ILE A 82 11.34 -11.36 -4.39
N PRO A 83 12.42 -11.38 -5.17
CA PRO A 83 12.60 -10.44 -6.28
C PRO A 83 11.46 -10.59 -7.30
N PHE A 84 11.02 -9.49 -7.88
CA PHE A 84 9.95 -9.48 -8.89
C PHE A 84 10.15 -10.51 -10.01
N HIS A 85 11.38 -10.64 -10.53
CA HIS A 85 11.68 -11.58 -11.61
C HIS A 85 11.56 -13.06 -11.22
N SER A 86 11.52 -13.36 -9.90
CA SER A 86 11.33 -14.72 -9.38
C SER A 86 9.88 -15.03 -9.01
N HIS A 87 8.98 -14.03 -9.06
CA HIS A 87 7.57 -14.23 -8.81
C HIS A 87 6.91 -14.97 -9.98
N VAL A 88 6.09 -15.96 -9.66
CA VAL A 88 5.34 -16.74 -10.65
C VAL A 88 4.16 -15.89 -11.13
N MET A 89 4.19 -15.50 -12.39
CA MET A 89 3.13 -14.75 -13.05
C MET A 89 3.17 -14.98 -14.55
N ASP A 90 2.09 -14.66 -15.23
CA ASP A 90 2.02 -14.71 -16.68
C ASP A 90 3.12 -13.84 -17.33
N GLU A 91 3.77 -14.34 -18.37
CA GLU A 91 4.89 -13.66 -19.03
C GLU A 91 4.45 -12.35 -19.70
N GLY A 92 3.29 -12.35 -20.33
CA GLY A 92 2.72 -11.15 -20.96
C GLY A 92 2.38 -10.07 -19.91
N ALA A 93 1.85 -10.48 -18.74
CA ALA A 93 1.59 -9.58 -17.62
C ALA A 93 2.90 -9.02 -17.06
N ARG A 94 3.94 -9.85 -16.92
CA ARG A 94 5.27 -9.42 -16.48
C ARG A 94 5.86 -8.37 -17.43
N ASP A 95 5.82 -8.64 -18.72
CA ASP A 95 6.33 -7.72 -19.75
C ASP A 95 5.56 -6.41 -19.79
N ALA A 96 4.24 -6.46 -19.59
CA ALA A 96 3.40 -5.27 -19.50
C ALA A 96 3.80 -4.41 -18.28
N LEU A 97 4.00 -5.00 -17.11
CA LEU A 97 4.47 -4.30 -15.90
C LEU A 97 5.85 -3.66 -16.11
N VAL A 98 6.81 -4.42 -16.68
CA VAL A 98 8.15 -3.90 -16.97
C VAL A 98 8.09 -2.73 -17.95
N ARG A 99 7.27 -2.82 -18.99
CA ARG A 99 7.07 -1.76 -19.97
C ARG A 99 6.49 -0.49 -19.34
N VAL A 100 5.45 -0.65 -18.52
CA VAL A 100 4.86 0.47 -17.76
C VAL A 100 5.89 1.09 -16.81
N GLY A 101 6.64 0.25 -16.10
CA GLY A 101 7.70 0.70 -15.21
C GLY A 101 8.74 1.56 -15.94
N ARG A 102 9.29 1.05 -17.02
CA ARG A 102 10.29 1.77 -17.85
C ARG A 102 9.73 3.11 -18.38
N LYS A 103 8.49 3.11 -18.88
CA LYS A 103 7.82 4.33 -19.35
C LYS A 103 7.69 5.37 -18.23
N ARG A 104 7.51 4.95 -17.00
CA ARG A 104 7.39 5.80 -15.81
C ARG A 104 8.72 6.05 -15.08
N ARG A 105 9.84 5.59 -15.65
CA ARG A 105 11.19 5.71 -15.06
C ARG A 105 11.37 4.93 -13.76
N ALA A 106 10.57 3.90 -13.53
CA ALA A 106 10.79 2.94 -12.47
C ALA A 106 11.83 1.88 -12.90
N ASN A 107 12.54 1.32 -11.93
CA ASN A 107 13.49 0.26 -12.18
C ASN A 107 12.96 -1.09 -11.67
N PRO A 108 12.54 -2.03 -12.54
CA PRO A 108 12.01 -3.32 -12.12
C PRO A 108 12.98 -4.18 -11.30
N ARG A 109 14.28 -3.88 -11.31
CA ARG A 109 15.28 -4.58 -10.48
C ARG A 109 15.15 -4.23 -8.99
N ASP A 110 14.50 -3.09 -8.69
CA ASP A 110 14.24 -2.67 -7.32
C ASP A 110 12.94 -3.25 -6.76
N TRP A 111 12.16 -3.97 -7.58
CA TRP A 111 10.86 -4.50 -7.17
C TRP A 111 11.00 -5.85 -6.50
N TYR A 112 10.24 -6.00 -5.42
CA TYR A 112 10.10 -7.20 -4.61
C TYR A 112 8.63 -7.45 -4.32
N CYS A 113 8.29 -8.69 -4.01
CA CYS A 113 6.94 -9.03 -3.55
C CYS A 113 6.96 -10.05 -2.42
N HIS A 114 5.88 -10.08 -1.66
CA HIS A 114 5.59 -11.11 -0.68
C HIS A 114 4.27 -11.77 -1.07
N VAL A 115 4.24 -13.08 -1.16
CA VAL A 115 3.03 -13.83 -1.47
C VAL A 115 2.12 -13.84 -0.26
N GLY A 116 0.85 -13.46 -0.47
CA GLY A 116 -0.12 -13.32 0.60
C GLY A 116 0.04 -12.04 1.42
N ALA A 117 -0.69 -11.95 2.52
CA ALA A 117 -0.67 -10.81 3.41
C ALA A 117 0.61 -10.75 4.26
N VAL A 118 1.04 -9.53 4.60
CA VAL A 118 2.20 -9.28 5.47
C VAL A 118 1.71 -8.81 6.83
N PRO A 119 1.88 -9.58 7.92
CA PRO A 119 1.43 -9.21 9.25
C PRO A 119 2.24 -8.04 9.82
N ALA A 120 1.62 -7.23 10.69
CA ALA A 120 2.28 -6.10 11.33
C ALA A 120 3.49 -6.49 12.18
N SER A 121 3.55 -7.72 12.68
CA SER A 121 4.71 -8.27 13.39
C SER A 121 5.97 -8.39 12.52
N ALA A 122 5.82 -8.35 11.19
CA ALA A 122 6.93 -8.34 10.24
C ALA A 122 7.42 -6.93 9.89
N PHE A 123 6.76 -5.87 10.36
CA PHE A 123 7.16 -4.50 10.08
C PHE A 123 8.44 -4.16 10.85
N ALA A 124 9.44 -3.71 10.12
CA ALA A 124 10.74 -3.32 10.67
C ALA A 124 10.82 -1.82 10.94
N ALA A 125 10.12 -1.00 10.15
CA ALA A 125 10.02 0.45 10.34
C ALA A 125 8.74 0.98 9.70
N LEU A 126 8.29 2.12 10.19
CA LEU A 126 7.19 2.91 9.66
C LEU A 126 7.66 4.36 9.59
N GLU A 127 7.57 4.97 8.41
CA GLU A 127 8.04 6.32 8.20
C GLU A 127 7.03 7.14 7.40
N HIS A 128 6.90 8.39 7.75
CA HIS A 128 6.04 9.38 7.11
C HIS A 128 6.90 10.42 6.39
N ASP A 129 6.51 10.81 5.20
CA ASP A 129 7.13 11.89 4.43
C ASP A 129 6.50 13.23 4.82
N ASP A 130 7.27 14.06 5.54
CA ASP A 130 6.88 15.42 5.90
C ASP A 130 7.22 16.46 4.82
N LYS A 131 7.42 16.03 3.56
CA LYS A 131 7.82 16.83 2.38
C LYS A 131 9.29 17.26 2.37
N LEU A 132 10.01 17.08 3.46
CA LEU A 132 11.42 17.41 3.58
C LEU A 132 12.29 16.17 3.79
N ARG A 133 11.77 15.21 4.55
CA ARG A 133 12.50 13.98 4.91
C ARG A 133 11.56 12.90 5.43
N TRP A 134 12.02 11.67 5.37
CA TRP A 134 11.37 10.54 6.02
C TRP A 134 11.57 10.63 7.53
N GLN A 135 10.47 10.60 8.28
CA GLN A 135 10.48 10.58 9.74
C GLN A 135 9.91 9.26 10.25
N ALA A 136 10.62 8.60 11.14
CA ALA A 136 10.09 7.44 11.85
C ALA A 136 8.86 7.86 12.68
N VAL A 137 7.79 7.09 12.55
CA VAL A 137 6.53 7.32 13.26
C VAL A 137 6.06 6.04 13.94
N THR A 138 5.33 6.20 15.04
CA THR A 138 4.66 5.09 15.71
C THR A 138 3.22 4.96 15.22
N PHE A 139 2.60 3.84 15.50
CA PHE A 139 1.19 3.62 15.20
C PHE A 139 0.28 4.66 15.89
N ALA A 140 0.55 4.96 17.15
CA ALA A 140 -0.20 5.96 17.88
C ALA A 140 -0.08 7.37 17.27
N GLN A 141 1.09 7.73 16.75
CA GLN A 141 1.29 8.98 16.03
C GLN A 141 0.51 9.02 14.72
N LEU A 142 0.50 7.93 13.94
CA LEU A 142 -0.32 7.83 12.74
C LEU A 142 -1.81 7.96 13.07
N GLU A 143 -2.27 7.27 14.10
CA GLU A 143 -3.67 7.34 14.54
C GLU A 143 -4.09 8.75 14.94
N ALA A 144 -3.21 9.49 15.62
CA ALA A 144 -3.48 10.87 16.03
C ALA A 144 -3.52 11.86 14.85
N THR A 145 -2.87 11.53 13.73
CA THR A 145 -2.81 12.40 12.54
C THR A 145 -4.08 12.32 11.69
N ILE A 146 -4.85 11.24 11.80
CA ILE A 146 -6.07 11.04 11.01
C ILE A 146 -7.27 11.61 11.75
N PRO A 147 -8.07 12.49 11.11
CA PRO A 147 -9.26 13.07 11.72
C PRO A 147 -10.25 12.02 12.24
N VAL A 148 -10.90 12.33 13.37
CA VAL A 148 -11.88 11.46 14.07
C VAL A 148 -13.01 10.91 13.17
N PRO A 149 -13.52 11.61 12.13
CA PRO A 149 -14.55 11.06 11.24
C PRO A 149 -14.13 9.75 10.55
N ALA A 150 -12.85 9.53 10.37
CA ALA A 150 -12.33 8.30 9.79
C ALA A 150 -12.55 7.05 10.67
N ARG A 151 -12.76 7.22 11.96
CA ARG A 151 -12.90 6.11 12.92
C ARG A 151 -14.22 5.35 12.82
N GLY A 152 -15.22 5.92 12.16
CA GLY A 152 -16.56 5.32 11.99
C GLY A 152 -16.88 4.86 10.57
N LEU A 153 -15.94 4.95 9.63
CA LEU A 153 -16.17 4.61 8.24
C LEU A 153 -15.70 3.19 7.92
N THR A 154 -16.59 2.39 7.36
CA THR A 154 -16.24 1.10 6.77
C THR A 154 -15.93 1.32 5.30
N VAL A 155 -14.71 0.98 4.89
CA VAL A 155 -14.36 0.97 3.47
C VAL A 155 -14.89 -0.33 2.88
N GLN A 156 -15.98 -0.26 2.13
CA GLN A 156 -16.41 -1.36 1.29
C GLN A 156 -15.69 -1.24 -0.05
N VAL A 157 -14.85 -2.20 -0.35
CA VAL A 157 -14.24 -2.31 -1.69
C VAL A 157 -15.20 -3.11 -2.54
N ASP A 158 -15.73 -2.48 -3.59
CA ASP A 158 -16.41 -3.21 -4.65
C ASP A 158 -15.37 -4.07 -5.38
N VAL A 159 -15.44 -5.36 -5.14
CA VAL A 159 -14.48 -6.35 -5.66
C VAL A 159 -14.52 -6.41 -7.20
N ALA A 160 -15.67 -6.12 -7.82
CA ALA A 160 -15.83 -6.17 -9.27
C ALA A 160 -15.19 -4.97 -9.99
N THR A 161 -15.15 -3.80 -9.36
CA THR A 161 -14.67 -2.56 -9.96
C THR A 161 -13.39 -2.03 -9.33
N GLY A 162 -12.93 -2.62 -8.22
CA GLY A 162 -11.82 -2.11 -7.41
C GLY A 162 -12.09 -0.75 -6.77
N ARG A 163 -13.35 -0.27 -6.80
CA ARG A 163 -13.74 1.02 -6.24
C ARG A 163 -14.05 0.87 -4.76
N GLY A 164 -13.35 1.63 -3.93
CA GLY A 164 -13.73 1.80 -2.54
C GLY A 164 -14.98 2.66 -2.44
N VAL A 165 -16.06 2.11 -1.86
CA VAL A 165 -17.23 2.88 -1.46
C VAL A 165 -17.15 3.07 0.05
N PHE A 166 -17.11 4.31 0.50
CA PHE A 166 -17.14 4.63 1.92
C PHE A 166 -18.59 4.63 2.39
N ALA A 167 -18.93 3.71 3.28
CA ALA A 167 -20.23 3.68 3.92
C ALA A 167 -20.06 4.04 5.41
N PRO A 168 -20.96 4.87 5.98
CA PRO A 168 -20.99 5.07 7.41
C PRO A 168 -21.26 3.73 8.09
N HIS A 169 -20.52 3.44 9.16
CA HIS A 169 -20.77 2.26 9.98
C HIS A 169 -22.21 2.35 10.51
N ARG A 170 -23.12 1.54 9.97
CA ARG A 170 -24.44 1.37 10.57
C ARG A 170 -24.22 0.63 11.87
N GLY A 171 -24.18 1.39 12.98
CA GLY A 171 -24.22 0.79 14.29
C GLY A 171 -25.44 -0.13 14.36
N ASN A 172 -25.22 -1.37 14.69
CA ASN A 172 -26.30 -2.29 15.06
C ASN A 172 -26.96 -1.69 16.30
N THR A 173 -28.08 -0.98 16.11
CA THR A 173 -29.02 -0.68 17.20
C THR A 173 -29.80 -1.96 17.42
N GLY A 174 -29.28 -2.83 18.27
CA GLY A 174 -29.99 -3.90 18.92
C GLY A 174 -30.30 -3.49 20.36
#